data_ce9b6df7dba0628e210a52eddbb51b48
#
_entry.id   ce9b6df7dba0628e210a52eddbb51b48
#
_cell.length_a   1.000
_cell.length_b   1.000
_cell.length_c   1.000
_cell.angle_alpha   90.00
_cell.angle_beta   90.00
_cell.angle_gamma   90.00
#
_symmetry.space_group_name_H-M   'P 1'
#
loop_
_entity.id
_entity.type
_entity.pdbx_description
1 polymer ?
#
loop_
_entity_poly.entity_id
_entity_poly.type
_entity_poly.pdbx_seq_one_letter_code
_entity_poly.pdbx_strand_id
1 'polypeptide(L)'
;METFREKGFLTPSIIYRSPTAIILSDAGETVAARLTELAATDPLAHDALLINCAGELGRLHAGGLCHGRPHPRDFVLKGEEMLYLDFEEEPEAVMPLAVAQARDIWLLLFQIASTANSRVKSMNDAYGAWAAKAPSEAAEELRKLIRFLRLLLPIARIVNRVRAGQDITRFVVAMTCLMMQPSIMDVLNM
;
A
#
# COMPACT_ATOMS: atom_id res chain seq x y z
N MET A 1 6.84 4.77 15.93
CA MET A 1 5.91 5.88 16.21
C MET A 1 6.63 7.21 16.45
N GLU A 2 7.64 7.30 17.34
CA GLU A 2 8.38 8.55 17.60
C GLU A 2 9.03 9.10 16.33
N THR A 3 9.77 8.28 15.60
CA THR A 3 10.41 8.64 14.32
C THR A 3 9.42 9.21 13.29
N PHE A 4 8.18 8.70 13.24
CA PHE A 4 7.12 9.23 12.35
C PHE A 4 6.75 10.66 12.77
N ARG A 5 6.55 10.90 14.06
CA ARG A 5 6.20 12.24 14.57
C ARG A 5 7.32 13.24 14.37
N GLU A 6 8.58 12.86 14.59
CA GLU A 6 9.76 13.70 14.35
C GLU A 6 9.84 14.15 12.88
N LYS A 7 9.34 13.32 11.97
CA LYS A 7 9.27 13.62 10.54
C LYS A 7 7.93 14.24 10.10
N GLY A 8 7.08 14.63 11.06
CA GLY A 8 5.81 15.35 10.79
C GLY A 8 4.65 14.46 10.34
N PHE A 9 4.72 13.15 10.61
CA PHE A 9 3.62 12.23 10.32
C PHE A 9 2.76 11.98 11.56
N LEU A 10 1.44 11.99 11.40
CA LEU A 10 0.52 11.79 12.52
C LEU A 10 0.51 10.32 12.95
N THR A 11 0.55 10.11 14.25
CA THR A 11 0.39 8.80 14.89
C THR A 11 -0.42 8.97 16.17
N PRO A 12 -1.09 7.92 16.70
CA PRO A 12 -1.78 8.01 17.99
C PRO A 12 -0.81 8.39 19.10
N SER A 13 -1.28 9.15 20.06
CA SER A 13 -0.50 9.43 21.28
C SER A 13 -0.48 8.21 22.21
N ILE A 14 0.64 7.94 22.83
CA ILE A 14 0.74 6.94 23.89
C ILE A 14 0.19 7.54 25.18
N ILE A 15 -0.94 7.04 25.65
CA ILE A 15 -1.57 7.46 26.91
C ILE A 15 -0.94 6.70 28.07
N TYR A 16 -0.65 5.41 27.88
CA TYR A 16 -0.05 4.56 28.89
C TYR A 16 0.84 3.52 28.25
N ARG A 17 1.94 3.17 28.91
CA ARG A 17 2.88 2.12 28.49
C ARG A 17 3.35 1.32 29.68
N SER A 18 3.30 -0.01 29.58
CA SER A 18 3.91 -0.96 30.51
C SER A 18 4.69 -2.02 29.72
N PRO A 19 5.39 -2.95 30.38
CA PRO A 19 6.08 -4.05 29.69
C PRO A 19 5.14 -4.99 28.92
N THR A 20 3.86 -5.01 29.25
CA THR A 20 2.88 -5.96 28.71
C THR A 20 1.70 -5.31 28.03
N ALA A 21 1.56 -3.97 28.06
CA ALA A 21 0.43 -3.26 27.48
C ALA A 21 0.81 -1.84 27.03
N ILE A 22 0.16 -1.41 25.96
CA ILE A 22 0.19 -0.04 25.48
C ILE A 22 -1.26 0.45 25.31
N ILE A 23 -1.55 1.67 25.77
CA ILE A 23 -2.83 2.34 25.52
C ILE A 23 -2.54 3.54 24.64
N LEU A 24 -3.20 3.59 23.51
CA LEU A 24 -3.10 4.69 22.54
C LEU A 24 -4.34 5.57 22.63
N SER A 25 -4.19 6.84 22.24
CA SER A 25 -5.35 7.72 22.06
C SER A 25 -6.26 7.17 20.97
N ASP A 26 -7.54 7.47 21.06
CA ASP A 26 -8.45 7.24 19.95
C ASP A 26 -7.95 7.96 18.70
N ALA A 27 -7.87 7.21 17.63
CA ALA A 27 -7.38 7.70 16.34
C ALA A 27 -8.51 8.19 15.43
N GLY A 28 -9.74 7.71 15.66
CA GLY A 28 -10.90 8.00 14.83
C GLY A 28 -11.20 6.89 13.79
N GLU A 29 -11.94 7.24 12.75
CA GLU A 29 -12.41 6.31 11.74
C GLU A 29 -11.28 5.87 10.80
N THR A 30 -11.13 4.55 10.63
CA THR A 30 -10.16 4.01 9.67
C THR A 30 -10.61 4.17 8.23
N VAL A 31 -9.64 4.27 7.32
CA VAL A 31 -9.92 4.26 5.87
C VAL A 31 -10.70 3.01 5.47
N ALA A 32 -10.41 1.85 6.06
CA ALA A 32 -11.15 0.61 5.77
C ALA A 32 -12.64 0.70 6.15
N ALA A 33 -12.98 1.34 7.28
CA ALA A 33 -14.38 1.57 7.66
C ALA A 33 -15.06 2.48 6.65
N ARG A 34 -14.43 3.60 6.30
CA ARG A 34 -14.95 4.53 5.30
C ARG A 34 -15.10 3.91 3.90
N LEU A 35 -14.16 3.08 3.47
CA LEU A 35 -14.27 2.34 2.21
C LEU A 35 -15.48 1.39 2.20
N THR A 36 -15.79 0.77 3.34
CA THR A 36 -16.97 -0.11 3.45
C THR A 36 -18.27 0.67 3.23
N GLU A 37 -18.37 1.89 3.76
CA GLU A 37 -19.54 2.76 3.54
C GLU A 37 -19.63 3.22 2.08
N LEU A 38 -18.50 3.65 1.50
CA LEU A 38 -18.44 4.17 0.15
C LEU A 38 -18.68 3.11 -0.92
N ALA A 39 -18.35 1.85 -0.63
CA ALA A 39 -18.49 0.76 -1.60
C ALA A 39 -19.91 0.62 -2.17
N ALA A 40 -20.94 0.92 -1.37
CA ALA A 40 -22.34 0.85 -1.79
C ALA A 40 -22.93 2.20 -2.19
N THR A 41 -22.35 3.32 -1.71
CA THR A 41 -22.95 4.65 -1.84
C THR A 41 -22.28 5.51 -2.91
N ASP A 42 -20.94 5.43 -3.01
CA ASP A 42 -20.14 6.22 -3.95
C ASP A 42 -18.87 5.47 -4.38
N PRO A 43 -18.97 4.62 -5.42
CA PRO A 43 -17.82 3.86 -5.93
C PRO A 43 -16.67 4.73 -6.46
N LEU A 44 -16.93 5.97 -6.88
CA LEU A 44 -15.88 6.89 -7.34
C LEU A 44 -15.10 7.46 -6.16
N ALA A 45 -15.77 7.89 -5.11
CA ALA A 45 -15.13 8.33 -3.87
C ALA A 45 -14.38 7.18 -3.19
N HIS A 46 -14.89 5.94 -3.24
CA HIS A 46 -14.20 4.74 -2.79
C HIS A 46 -12.83 4.59 -3.48
N ASP A 47 -12.82 4.59 -4.82
CA ASP A 47 -11.57 4.40 -5.58
C ASP A 47 -10.62 5.60 -5.40
N ALA A 48 -11.15 6.84 -5.30
CA ALA A 48 -10.36 8.03 -5.01
C ALA A 48 -9.67 7.96 -3.64
N LEU A 49 -10.33 7.41 -2.63
CA LEU A 49 -9.75 7.24 -1.29
C LEU A 49 -8.60 6.21 -1.30
N LEU A 50 -8.73 5.12 -2.06
CA LEU A 50 -7.65 4.15 -2.26
C LEU A 50 -6.43 4.79 -2.95
N ILE A 51 -6.65 5.63 -3.96
CA ILE A 51 -5.60 6.37 -4.67
C ILE A 51 -4.90 7.35 -3.71
N ASN A 52 -5.67 8.03 -2.86
CA ASN A 52 -5.11 8.93 -1.84
C ASN A 52 -4.20 8.19 -0.85
N CYS A 53 -4.57 6.98 -0.40
CA CYS A 53 -3.68 6.15 0.43
C CYS A 53 -2.32 5.90 -0.23
N ALA A 54 -2.31 5.62 -1.52
CA ALA A 54 -1.05 5.41 -2.25
C ALA A 54 -0.23 6.71 -2.33
N GLY A 55 -0.85 7.85 -2.60
CA GLY A 55 -0.19 9.16 -2.61
C GLY A 55 0.39 9.55 -1.24
N GLU A 56 -0.32 9.22 -0.15
CA GLU A 56 0.16 9.44 1.21
C GLU A 56 1.31 8.50 1.58
N LEU A 57 1.26 7.24 1.15
CA LEU A 57 2.38 6.32 1.29
C LEU A 57 3.62 6.83 0.53
N GLY A 58 3.43 7.44 -0.66
CA GLY A 58 4.52 8.10 -1.39
C GLY A 58 5.13 9.26 -0.61
N ARG A 59 4.31 10.07 0.08
CA ARG A 59 4.77 11.15 0.98
C ARG A 59 5.56 10.59 2.16
N LEU A 60 5.11 9.49 2.76
CA LEU A 60 5.82 8.79 3.83
C LEU A 60 7.20 8.33 3.37
N HIS A 61 7.27 7.70 2.19
CA HIS A 61 8.52 7.23 1.59
C HIS A 61 9.49 8.38 1.28
N ALA A 62 8.99 9.52 0.77
CA ALA A 62 9.79 10.74 0.57
C ALA A 62 10.38 11.27 1.88
N GLY A 63 9.68 11.10 3.00
CA GLY A 63 10.18 11.38 4.35
C GLY A 63 11.27 10.41 4.83
N GLY A 64 11.67 9.43 4.02
CA GLY A 64 12.68 8.42 4.39
C GLY A 64 12.17 7.45 5.44
N LEU A 65 10.90 7.07 5.35
CA LEU A 65 10.25 6.08 6.21
C LEU A 65 9.67 4.95 5.36
N CYS A 66 9.33 3.85 5.99
CA CYS A 66 8.44 2.83 5.46
C CYS A 66 7.39 2.48 6.53
N HIS A 67 6.26 1.93 6.13
CA HIS A 67 5.20 1.52 7.06
C HIS A 67 5.44 0.10 7.59
N GLY A 68 5.98 -0.76 6.75
CA GLY A 68 6.20 -2.18 7.01
C GLY A 68 5.14 -3.06 6.33
N ARG A 69 3.86 -2.85 6.58
CA ARG A 69 2.77 -3.60 5.95
C ARG A 69 1.51 -2.74 5.80
N PRO A 70 1.51 -1.73 4.91
CA PRO A 70 0.39 -0.80 4.77
C PRO A 70 -0.88 -1.50 4.29
N HIS A 71 -1.98 -1.25 4.98
CA HIS A 71 -3.32 -1.71 4.63
C HIS A 71 -4.32 -0.58 4.93
N PRO A 72 -5.45 -0.43 4.22
CA PRO A 72 -6.43 0.63 4.49
C PRO A 72 -6.95 0.71 5.94
N ARG A 73 -6.91 -0.39 6.71
CA ARG A 73 -7.25 -0.39 8.15
C ARG A 73 -6.19 0.32 9.02
N ASP A 74 -4.97 0.49 8.50
CA ASP A 74 -3.84 1.05 9.22
C ASP A 74 -3.68 2.56 8.94
N PHE A 75 -4.57 3.12 8.13
CA PHE A 75 -4.73 4.55 7.88
C PHE A 75 -6.01 5.06 8.54
N VAL A 76 -5.94 6.24 9.15
CA VAL A 76 -7.08 6.92 9.75
C VAL A 76 -7.21 8.31 9.14
N LEU A 77 -8.44 8.68 8.78
CA LEU A 77 -8.75 10.00 8.25
C LEU A 77 -8.82 11.02 9.40
N LYS A 78 -8.02 12.08 9.32
CA LYS A 78 -8.05 13.18 10.28
C LYS A 78 -8.11 14.53 9.54
N GLY A 79 -9.32 14.90 9.13
CA GLY A 79 -9.53 16.00 8.20
C GLY A 79 -8.93 15.65 6.83
N GLU A 80 -7.99 16.47 6.37
CA GLU A 80 -7.27 16.26 5.10
C GLU A 80 -5.98 15.42 5.26
N GLU A 81 -5.58 15.12 6.50
CA GLU A 81 -4.37 14.36 6.79
C GLU A 81 -4.66 12.89 7.08
N MET A 82 -3.65 12.04 6.90
CA MET A 82 -3.69 10.64 7.32
C MET A 82 -2.82 10.43 8.55
N LEU A 83 -3.39 9.71 9.52
CA LEU A 83 -2.70 9.20 10.69
C LEU A 83 -2.42 7.71 10.47
N TYR A 84 -1.25 7.26 10.88
CA TYR A 84 -0.77 5.90 10.66
C TYR A 84 -0.89 5.05 11.93
N LEU A 85 -1.31 3.80 11.75
CA LEU A 85 -1.43 2.77 12.79
C LEU A 85 -0.55 1.57 12.44
N ASP A 86 -0.47 0.61 13.37
CA ASP A 86 0.13 -0.73 13.18
C ASP A 86 1.62 -0.70 12.76
N PHE A 87 2.48 -0.31 13.70
CA PHE A 87 3.93 -0.23 13.53
C PHE A 87 4.64 -1.48 14.06
N GLU A 88 4.12 -2.67 13.80
CA GLU A 88 4.69 -3.92 14.32
C GLU A 88 5.85 -4.44 13.46
N GLU A 89 5.89 -4.10 12.19
CA GLU A 89 6.96 -4.52 11.28
C GLU A 89 7.97 -3.39 11.04
N GLU A 90 9.26 -3.72 11.16
CA GLU A 90 10.38 -2.83 10.85
C GLU A 90 11.27 -3.47 9.77
N PRO A 91 10.78 -3.56 8.52
CA PRO A 91 11.51 -4.26 7.46
C PRO A 91 12.87 -3.61 7.14
N GLU A 92 13.02 -2.31 7.36
CA GLU A 92 14.29 -1.60 7.19
C GLU A 92 15.39 -2.04 8.19
N ALA A 93 15.04 -2.77 9.23
CA ALA A 93 16.02 -3.39 10.14
C ALA A 93 16.76 -4.57 9.48
N VAL A 94 16.19 -5.18 8.44
CA VAL A 94 16.71 -6.40 7.81
C VAL A 94 16.90 -6.27 6.29
N MET A 95 16.45 -5.18 5.68
CA MET A 95 16.61 -4.91 4.24
C MET A 95 16.83 -3.41 3.98
N PRO A 96 17.42 -3.02 2.83
CA PRO A 96 17.56 -1.62 2.44
C PRO A 96 16.21 -0.90 2.42
N LEU A 97 16.16 0.36 2.86
CA LEU A 97 14.94 1.17 2.95
C LEU A 97 14.17 1.21 1.61
N ALA A 98 14.86 1.38 0.49
CA ALA A 98 14.22 1.40 -0.83
C ALA A 98 13.49 0.08 -1.15
N VAL A 99 14.03 -1.06 -0.70
CA VAL A 99 13.40 -2.38 -0.84
C VAL A 99 12.17 -2.49 0.06
N ALA A 100 12.27 -1.99 1.31
CA ALA A 100 11.16 -1.95 2.24
C ALA A 100 10.01 -1.07 1.71
N GLN A 101 10.33 0.10 1.15
CA GLN A 101 9.37 1.00 0.50
C GLN A 101 8.72 0.38 -0.74
N ALA A 102 9.48 -0.34 -1.56
CA ALA A 102 8.95 -1.07 -2.71
C ALA A 102 7.99 -2.19 -2.28
N ARG A 103 8.31 -2.90 -1.19
CA ARG A 103 7.42 -3.90 -0.58
C ARG A 103 6.13 -3.25 -0.08
N ASP A 104 6.21 -2.12 0.57
CA ASP A 104 5.06 -1.38 1.08
C ASP A 104 4.07 -1.03 -0.04
N ILE A 105 4.54 -0.34 -1.07
CA ILE A 105 3.64 0.03 -2.18
C ILE A 105 3.10 -1.20 -2.90
N TRP A 106 3.89 -2.26 -3.07
CA TRP A 106 3.40 -3.52 -3.64
C TRP A 106 2.22 -4.08 -2.84
N LEU A 107 2.33 -4.15 -1.51
CA LEU A 107 1.28 -4.65 -0.63
C LEU A 107 0.02 -3.80 -0.70
N LEU A 108 0.16 -2.47 -0.74
CA LEU A 108 -0.99 -1.57 -0.89
C LEU A 108 -1.65 -1.71 -2.26
N LEU A 109 -0.88 -1.78 -3.36
CA LEU A 109 -1.41 -2.01 -4.71
C LEU A 109 -2.13 -3.35 -4.81
N PHE A 110 -1.66 -4.38 -4.11
CA PHE A 110 -2.32 -5.66 -4.02
C PHE A 110 -3.71 -5.55 -3.35
N GLN A 111 -3.85 -4.72 -2.33
CA GLN A 111 -5.16 -4.42 -1.71
C GLN A 111 -6.06 -3.64 -2.68
N ILE A 112 -5.54 -2.60 -3.33
CA ILE A 112 -6.28 -1.79 -4.31
C ILE A 112 -6.82 -2.67 -5.44
N ALA A 113 -5.98 -3.55 -6.02
CA ALA A 113 -6.41 -4.49 -7.06
C ALA A 113 -7.54 -5.42 -6.62
N SER A 114 -7.64 -5.69 -5.31
CA SER A 114 -8.65 -6.58 -4.75
C SER A 114 -9.98 -5.89 -4.48
N THR A 115 -9.95 -4.60 -4.16
CA THR A 115 -11.11 -3.86 -3.62
C THR A 115 -11.62 -2.77 -4.54
N ALA A 116 -10.80 -2.18 -5.41
CA ALA A 116 -11.20 -1.10 -6.30
C ALA A 116 -12.29 -1.54 -7.30
N ASN A 117 -13.25 -0.66 -7.55
CA ASN A 117 -14.32 -0.86 -8.52
C ASN A 117 -13.77 -0.81 -9.96
N SER A 118 -12.94 0.19 -10.26
CA SER A 118 -12.29 0.39 -11.56
C SER A 118 -10.84 -0.09 -11.51
N ARG A 119 -10.61 -1.37 -11.25
CA ARG A 119 -9.31 -1.96 -10.89
C ARG A 119 -8.11 -1.45 -11.70
N VAL A 120 -8.17 -1.55 -13.03
CA VAL A 120 -7.04 -1.14 -13.89
C VAL A 120 -6.77 0.36 -13.76
N LYS A 121 -7.82 1.18 -13.83
CA LYS A 121 -7.69 2.64 -13.70
C LYS A 121 -7.19 3.02 -12.31
N SER A 122 -7.81 2.50 -11.25
CA SER A 122 -7.45 2.83 -9.87
C SER A 122 -6.04 2.37 -9.51
N MET A 123 -5.57 1.23 -10.06
CA MET A 123 -4.18 0.78 -9.93
C MET A 123 -3.20 1.73 -10.62
N ASN A 124 -3.52 2.20 -11.83
CA ASN A 124 -2.70 3.14 -12.57
C ASN A 124 -2.58 4.48 -11.83
N ASP A 125 -3.73 5.01 -11.40
CA ASP A 125 -3.81 6.28 -10.70
C ASP A 125 -3.11 6.20 -9.34
N ALA A 126 -3.26 5.10 -8.60
CA ALA A 126 -2.59 4.85 -7.32
C ALA A 126 -1.06 4.75 -7.48
N TYR A 127 -0.59 4.01 -8.48
CA TYR A 127 0.84 3.97 -8.80
C TYR A 127 1.36 5.35 -9.16
N GLY A 128 0.64 6.10 -10.01
CA GLY A 128 1.00 7.47 -10.40
C GLY A 128 1.06 8.43 -9.20
N ALA A 129 0.06 8.37 -8.31
CA ALA A 129 0.00 9.19 -7.11
C ALA A 129 1.15 8.91 -6.14
N TRP A 130 1.53 7.63 -6.01
CA TRP A 130 2.70 7.23 -5.22
C TRP A 130 4.01 7.66 -5.90
N ALA A 131 4.21 7.35 -7.17
CA ALA A 131 5.45 7.58 -7.89
C ALA A 131 5.77 9.09 -8.05
N ALA A 132 4.75 9.94 -8.05
CA ALA A 132 4.93 11.39 -8.08
C ALA A 132 5.60 11.96 -6.82
N LYS A 133 5.62 11.21 -5.72
CA LYS A 133 6.17 11.67 -4.43
C LYS A 133 7.31 10.78 -3.93
N ALA A 134 7.28 9.48 -4.24
CA ALA A 134 8.21 8.49 -3.72
C ALA A 134 9.65 8.67 -4.27
N PRO A 135 10.68 8.23 -3.53
CA PRO A 135 12.05 8.19 -4.03
C PRO A 135 12.20 7.33 -5.29
N SER A 136 13.06 7.76 -6.21
CA SER A 136 13.37 7.03 -7.45
C SER A 136 13.91 5.63 -7.19
N GLU A 137 14.72 5.48 -6.15
CA GLU A 137 15.29 4.21 -5.71
C GLU A 137 14.20 3.20 -5.31
N ALA A 138 13.16 3.66 -4.60
CA ALA A 138 12.01 2.81 -4.24
C ALA A 138 11.23 2.37 -5.50
N ALA A 139 11.10 3.27 -6.49
CA ALA A 139 10.47 2.93 -7.76
C ALA A 139 11.29 1.91 -8.56
N GLU A 140 12.62 2.00 -8.52
CA GLU A 140 13.51 1.00 -9.15
C GLU A 140 13.38 -0.37 -8.48
N GLU A 141 13.37 -0.42 -7.15
CA GLU A 141 13.20 -1.67 -6.41
C GLU A 141 11.81 -2.29 -6.65
N LEU A 142 10.76 -1.47 -6.75
CA LEU A 142 9.43 -1.95 -7.13
C LEU A 142 9.45 -2.61 -8.53
N ARG A 143 10.14 -2.00 -9.51
CA ARG A 143 10.28 -2.59 -10.84
C ARG A 143 11.01 -3.93 -10.81
N LYS A 144 12.07 -4.07 -10.00
CA LYS A 144 12.77 -5.35 -9.80
C LYS A 144 11.85 -6.39 -9.18
N LEU A 145 11.08 -6.01 -8.15
CA LEU A 145 10.10 -6.88 -7.51
C LEU A 145 9.05 -7.37 -8.51
N ILE A 146 8.48 -6.48 -9.33
CA ILE A 146 7.48 -6.84 -10.35
C ILE A 146 8.08 -7.79 -11.40
N ARG A 147 9.33 -7.56 -11.86
CA ARG A 147 10.01 -8.47 -12.77
C ARG A 147 10.15 -9.89 -12.17
N PHE A 148 10.53 -9.99 -10.91
CA PHE A 148 10.62 -11.26 -10.22
C PHE A 148 9.26 -11.94 -10.09
N LEU A 149 8.24 -11.21 -9.62
CA LEU A 149 6.89 -11.74 -9.43
C LEU A 149 6.23 -12.15 -10.76
N ARG A 150 6.58 -11.48 -11.87
CA ARG A 150 6.10 -11.86 -13.21
C ARG A 150 6.47 -13.29 -13.57
N LEU A 151 7.62 -13.80 -13.13
CA LEU A 151 8.05 -15.17 -13.38
C LEU A 151 7.15 -16.19 -12.69
N LEU A 152 6.51 -15.81 -11.58
CA LEU A 152 5.59 -16.65 -10.82
C LEU A 152 4.16 -16.65 -11.38
N LEU A 153 3.81 -15.67 -12.22
CA LEU A 153 2.46 -15.47 -12.71
C LEU A 153 1.89 -16.67 -13.51
N PRO A 154 2.66 -17.36 -14.39
CA PRO A 154 2.14 -18.56 -15.08
C PRO A 154 1.78 -19.67 -14.09
N ILE A 155 2.61 -19.90 -13.09
CA ILE A 155 2.38 -20.91 -12.05
C ILE A 155 1.14 -20.53 -11.24
N ALA A 156 1.06 -19.27 -10.79
CA ALA A 156 -0.09 -18.77 -10.05
C ALA A 156 -1.41 -18.91 -10.84
N ARG A 157 -1.40 -18.67 -12.16
CA ARG A 157 -2.57 -18.88 -13.03
C ARG A 157 -3.00 -20.34 -13.11
N ILE A 158 -2.05 -21.27 -13.19
CA ILE A 158 -2.32 -22.70 -13.20
C ILE A 158 -2.93 -23.13 -11.85
N VAL A 159 -2.30 -22.75 -10.75
CA VAL A 159 -2.78 -23.07 -9.40
C VAL A 159 -4.18 -22.49 -9.18
N ASN A 160 -4.42 -21.25 -9.60
CA ASN A 160 -5.73 -20.60 -9.48
C ASN A 160 -6.85 -21.31 -10.26
N ARG A 161 -6.52 -21.99 -11.36
CA ARG A 161 -7.50 -22.81 -12.13
C ARG A 161 -7.83 -24.12 -11.41
N VAL A 162 -6.86 -24.72 -10.71
CA VAL A 162 -7.04 -26.01 -10.03
C VAL A 162 -7.63 -25.82 -8.63
N ARG A 163 -7.17 -24.82 -7.91
CA ARG A 163 -7.61 -24.49 -6.55
C ARG A 163 -7.63 -22.98 -6.37
N ALA A 164 -8.77 -22.37 -6.69
CA ALA A 164 -8.98 -20.94 -6.51
C ALA A 164 -8.90 -20.56 -5.02
N GLY A 165 -7.76 -19.98 -4.60
CA GLY A 165 -7.59 -19.34 -3.31
C GLY A 165 -7.75 -17.83 -3.46
N GLN A 166 -8.32 -17.15 -2.46
CA GLN A 166 -8.52 -15.69 -2.53
C GLN A 166 -7.22 -14.95 -2.79
N ASP A 167 -6.13 -15.31 -2.10
CA ASP A 167 -4.84 -14.62 -2.22
C ASP A 167 -4.17 -14.87 -3.59
N ILE A 168 -4.29 -16.08 -4.15
CA ILE A 168 -3.78 -16.39 -5.49
C ILE A 168 -4.56 -15.62 -6.55
N THR A 169 -5.88 -15.55 -6.41
CA THR A 169 -6.73 -14.76 -7.32
C THR A 169 -6.37 -13.28 -7.27
N ARG A 170 -6.22 -12.72 -6.08
CA ARG A 170 -5.79 -11.34 -5.86
C ARG A 170 -4.42 -11.07 -6.47
N PHE A 171 -3.45 -11.97 -6.28
CA PHE A 171 -2.12 -11.90 -6.87
C PHE A 171 -2.18 -11.86 -8.40
N VAL A 172 -2.93 -12.78 -9.02
CA VAL A 172 -3.11 -12.81 -10.48
C VAL A 172 -3.73 -11.53 -11.00
N VAL A 173 -4.74 -10.98 -10.32
CA VAL A 173 -5.39 -9.71 -10.68
C VAL A 173 -4.39 -8.55 -10.56
N ALA A 174 -3.73 -8.40 -9.42
CA ALA A 174 -2.78 -7.31 -9.18
C ALA A 174 -1.64 -7.31 -10.21
N MET A 175 -1.02 -8.47 -10.44
CA MET A 175 0.04 -8.61 -11.42
C MET A 175 -0.43 -8.33 -12.85
N THR A 176 -1.63 -8.77 -13.22
CA THR A 176 -2.18 -8.50 -14.54
C THR A 176 -2.43 -7.01 -14.75
N CYS A 177 -3.00 -6.31 -13.75
CA CYS A 177 -3.20 -4.86 -13.80
C CYS A 177 -1.87 -4.09 -13.91
N LEU A 178 -0.88 -4.44 -13.08
CA LEU A 178 0.45 -3.78 -13.10
C LEU A 178 1.17 -3.99 -14.43
N MET A 179 1.07 -5.17 -15.02
CA MET A 179 1.68 -5.44 -16.33
C MET A 179 0.98 -4.73 -17.50
N MET A 180 -0.22 -4.18 -17.32
CA MET A 180 -0.90 -3.34 -18.30
C MET A 180 -0.45 -1.87 -18.25
N GLN A 181 0.39 -1.49 -17.29
CA GLN A 181 0.86 -0.11 -17.15
C GLN A 181 2.01 0.21 -18.11
N PRO A 182 1.88 1.23 -18.98
CA PRO A 182 2.96 1.62 -19.91
C PRO A 182 4.26 1.94 -19.19
N SER A 183 4.21 2.71 -18.09
CA SER A 183 5.37 3.11 -17.30
C SER A 183 6.14 1.95 -16.64
N ILE A 184 5.48 0.81 -16.45
CA ILE A 184 6.12 -0.41 -15.94
C ILE A 184 6.58 -1.28 -17.11
N MET A 185 5.82 -1.32 -18.22
CA MET A 185 6.12 -2.13 -19.39
C MET A 185 7.33 -1.62 -20.17
N ASP A 186 7.51 -0.30 -20.31
CA ASP A 186 8.64 0.27 -21.02
C ASP A 186 9.99 -0.13 -20.40
N VAL A 187 10.01 -0.32 -19.08
CA VAL A 187 11.22 -0.74 -18.35
C VAL A 187 11.37 -2.27 -18.29
N LEU A 188 10.29 -3.04 -18.51
CA LEU A 188 10.36 -4.51 -18.58
C LEU A 188 10.90 -5.02 -19.92
N ASN A 189 10.89 -4.18 -20.95
CA ASN A 189 11.35 -4.51 -22.30
C ASN A 189 12.77 -3.96 -22.60
N MET A 190 13.39 -3.26 -21.68
CA MET A 190 14.80 -2.84 -21.72
C MET A 190 15.67 -3.84 -20.95
#